data_9f8c5ecf27b682f5edfec26923b65188
#
_entry.id   9f8c5ecf27b682f5edfec26923b65188
#
_cell.length_a   1.000
_cell.length_b   1.000
_cell.length_c   1.000
_cell.angle_alpha   90.00
_cell.angle_beta   90.00
_cell.angle_gamma   90.00
#
_symmetry.space_group_name_H-M   'P 1'
#
loop_
_entity.id
_entity.type
_entity.pdbx_description
1 polymer ?
#
loop_
_entity_poly.entity_id
_entity_poly.type
_entity_poly.pdbx_seq_one_letter_code
_entity_poly.pdbx_strand_id
1 'polypeptide(L)'
;TMLSVHESRHVAQMQFGMTGALKPGNWFFGEMWNILASLVYPGISAMEGDAVITETAWTPSGRGRTADFLNYYGVAFDNGDFRSWDKWRFVSQVNNAPDYYSLGYLTMGGFRYLYDCPEFMSEGYHLAARRPYNLGAFYTTTRKLTGKKFNKAFMEVCDTMYTLWKADAEARKPYIPSEPVTSKSRFYT
;
A
#
# COMPACT_ATOMS: atom_id res chain seq x y z
N THR A 1 -1.87 -13.02 -17.64
CA THR A 1 -0.90 -13.31 -16.56
C THR A 1 -1.03 -12.28 -15.43
N MET A 2 -0.53 -12.60 -14.24
CA MET A 2 -0.51 -11.69 -13.09
C MET A 2 0.13 -10.33 -13.45
N LEU A 3 1.31 -10.36 -14.07
CA LEU A 3 2.02 -9.15 -14.49
C LEU A 3 1.19 -8.27 -15.44
N SER A 4 0.50 -8.87 -16.40
CA SER A 4 -0.33 -8.09 -17.32
C SER A 4 -1.49 -7.36 -16.62
N VAL A 5 -2.08 -7.97 -15.60
CA VAL A 5 -3.14 -7.32 -14.79
C VAL A 5 -2.55 -6.17 -13.99
N HIS A 6 -1.36 -6.38 -13.39
CA HIS A 6 -0.63 -5.35 -12.64
C HIS A 6 -0.34 -4.13 -13.51
N GLU A 7 0.30 -4.31 -14.65
CA GLU A 7 0.66 -3.23 -15.57
C GLU A 7 -0.58 -2.52 -16.15
N SER A 8 -1.64 -3.28 -16.45
CA SER A 8 -2.91 -2.69 -16.89
C SER A 8 -3.52 -1.76 -15.83
N ARG A 9 -3.32 -2.09 -14.54
CA ARG A 9 -3.76 -1.22 -13.46
C ARG A 9 -3.01 0.10 -13.45
N HIS A 10 -1.69 0.10 -13.70
CA HIS A 10 -0.90 1.32 -13.81
C HIS A 10 -1.36 2.20 -14.98
N VAL A 11 -1.67 1.61 -16.13
CA VAL A 11 -2.25 2.36 -17.25
C VAL A 11 -3.55 3.08 -16.82
N ALA A 12 -4.44 2.39 -16.12
CA ALA A 12 -5.66 3.00 -15.62
C ALA A 12 -5.41 4.09 -14.56
N GLN A 13 -4.45 3.87 -13.65
CA GLN A 13 -4.06 4.84 -12.63
C GLN A 13 -3.50 6.13 -13.23
N MET A 14 -2.69 6.04 -14.30
CA MET A 14 -2.05 7.20 -14.92
C MET A 14 -3.02 8.08 -15.74
N GLN A 15 -4.18 7.57 -16.13
CA GLN A 15 -5.15 8.31 -16.94
C GLN A 15 -5.67 9.59 -16.28
N PHE A 16 -5.62 9.69 -14.95
CA PHE A 16 -6.05 10.92 -14.26
C PHE A 16 -5.23 12.15 -14.66
N GLY A 17 -3.94 11.97 -15.03
CA GLY A 17 -3.08 13.04 -15.53
C GLY A 17 -3.59 13.70 -16.82
N MET A 18 -4.47 13.02 -17.57
CA MET A 18 -5.14 13.52 -18.76
C MET A 18 -6.47 14.23 -18.48
N THR A 19 -6.83 14.43 -17.21
CA THR A 19 -8.14 14.96 -16.80
C THR A 19 -8.03 16.26 -15.99
N GLY A 20 -9.11 16.98 -15.91
CA GLY A 20 -9.23 18.18 -15.08
C GLY A 20 -8.13 19.21 -15.32
N ALA A 21 -7.64 19.81 -14.26
CA ALA A 21 -6.59 20.83 -14.31
C ALA A 21 -5.18 20.27 -14.60
N LEU A 22 -5.01 18.94 -14.65
CA LEU A 22 -3.75 18.30 -15.06
C LEU A 22 -3.63 18.16 -16.60
N LYS A 23 -4.74 18.23 -17.32
CA LYS A 23 -4.80 18.04 -18.78
C LYS A 23 -3.82 18.93 -19.58
N PRO A 24 -3.62 20.22 -19.27
CA PRO A 24 -2.65 21.03 -20.00
C PRO A 24 -1.22 20.49 -19.93
N GLY A 25 -0.81 19.97 -18.77
CA GLY A 25 0.50 19.36 -18.62
C GLY A 25 0.68 18.12 -19.49
N ASN A 26 -0.36 17.28 -19.59
CA ASN A 26 -0.35 16.14 -20.52
C ASN A 26 -0.27 16.59 -21.98
N TRP A 27 -0.96 17.65 -22.36
CA TRP A 27 -0.89 18.19 -23.73
C TRP A 27 0.53 18.68 -24.10
N PHE A 28 1.27 19.27 -23.15
CA PHE A 28 2.64 19.75 -23.41
C PHE A 28 3.71 18.65 -23.31
N PHE A 29 3.60 17.75 -22.34
CA PHE A 29 4.65 16.80 -21.96
C PHE A 29 4.28 15.34 -22.22
N GLY A 30 3.06 15.07 -22.73
CA GLY A 30 2.59 13.72 -23.05
C GLY A 30 2.59 12.79 -21.84
N GLU A 31 2.94 11.53 -22.06
CA GLU A 31 2.93 10.49 -21.03
C GLU A 31 3.91 10.74 -19.88
N MET A 32 4.99 11.47 -20.12
CA MET A 32 5.93 11.86 -19.07
C MET A 32 5.26 12.66 -17.96
N TRP A 33 4.29 13.50 -18.34
CA TRP A 33 3.48 14.22 -17.35
C TRP A 33 2.65 13.29 -16.48
N ASN A 34 2.04 12.27 -17.07
CA ASN A 34 1.22 11.32 -16.35
C ASN A 34 2.05 10.53 -15.33
N ILE A 35 3.27 10.14 -15.71
CA ILE A 35 4.21 9.47 -14.81
C ILE A 35 4.58 10.41 -13.65
N LEU A 36 4.98 11.64 -13.93
CA LEU A 36 5.35 12.62 -12.90
C LEU A 36 4.19 12.92 -11.95
N ALA A 37 2.99 13.14 -12.50
CA ALA A 37 1.79 13.36 -11.70
C ALA A 37 1.50 12.15 -10.79
N SER A 38 1.69 10.93 -11.27
CA SER A 38 1.46 9.71 -10.50
C SER A 38 2.45 9.52 -9.37
N LEU A 39 3.70 9.96 -9.54
CA LEU A 39 4.70 9.93 -8.46
C LEU A 39 4.37 10.93 -7.35
N VAL A 40 3.69 12.03 -7.68
CA VAL A 40 3.25 13.04 -6.69
C VAL A 40 1.93 12.62 -6.04
N TYR A 41 0.98 12.16 -6.84
CA TYR A 41 -0.37 11.78 -6.41
C TYR A 41 -0.67 10.34 -6.79
N PRO A 42 -0.65 9.42 -5.99
CA PRO A 42 -0.60 9.24 -4.55
C PRO A 42 0.78 8.89 -4.03
N GLY A 43 1.77 8.80 -4.89
CA GLY A 43 3.08 8.27 -4.63
C GLY A 43 3.16 6.76 -4.86
N ILE A 44 4.40 6.28 -5.03
CA ILE A 44 4.69 4.93 -5.51
C ILE A 44 4.06 3.82 -4.66
N SER A 45 4.12 3.94 -3.32
CA SER A 45 3.58 2.89 -2.44
C SER A 45 2.07 2.66 -2.65
N ALA A 46 1.30 3.74 -2.78
CA ALA A 46 -0.15 3.59 -2.97
C ALA A 46 -0.49 3.07 -4.36
N MET A 47 0.26 3.48 -5.40
CA MET A 47 0.08 2.99 -6.77
C MET A 47 0.35 1.49 -6.86
N GLU A 48 1.52 1.08 -6.38
CA GLU A 48 1.94 -0.32 -6.44
C GLU A 48 1.07 -1.21 -5.54
N GLY A 49 0.71 -0.74 -4.36
CA GLY A 49 -0.20 -1.46 -3.48
C GLY A 49 -1.57 -1.69 -4.10
N ASP A 50 -2.14 -0.69 -4.78
CA ASP A 50 -3.41 -0.83 -5.49
C ASP A 50 -3.30 -1.77 -6.71
N ALA A 51 -2.16 -1.78 -7.40
CA ALA A 51 -1.89 -2.73 -8.47
C ALA A 51 -1.77 -4.17 -7.93
N VAL A 52 -1.10 -4.37 -6.79
CA VAL A 52 -1.03 -5.68 -6.12
C VAL A 52 -2.40 -6.15 -5.63
N ILE A 53 -3.25 -5.25 -5.13
CA ILE A 53 -4.62 -5.59 -4.78
C ILE A 53 -5.37 -6.10 -6.02
N THR A 54 -5.23 -5.40 -7.13
CA THR A 54 -5.91 -5.76 -8.40
C THR A 54 -5.42 -7.10 -8.93
N GLU A 55 -4.11 -7.34 -9.00
CA GLU A 55 -3.57 -8.64 -9.44
C GLU A 55 -4.00 -9.78 -8.50
N THR A 56 -4.05 -9.51 -7.20
CA THR A 56 -4.46 -10.50 -6.20
C THR A 56 -5.94 -10.86 -6.31
N ALA A 57 -6.79 -9.86 -6.58
CA ALA A 57 -8.21 -10.09 -6.76
C ALA A 57 -8.54 -10.85 -8.05
N TRP A 58 -7.82 -10.57 -9.14
CA TRP A 58 -8.17 -11.04 -10.48
C TRP A 58 -7.35 -12.25 -10.95
N THR A 59 -6.31 -12.66 -10.22
CA THR A 59 -5.48 -13.81 -10.59
C THR A 59 -5.25 -14.75 -9.42
N PRO A 60 -5.11 -16.06 -9.68
CA PRO A 60 -4.82 -17.01 -8.61
C PRO A 60 -3.39 -16.90 -8.08
N SER A 61 -2.48 -16.22 -8.81
CA SER A 61 -1.05 -16.07 -8.50
C SER A 61 -0.68 -14.68 -7.97
N GLY A 62 -1.66 -13.86 -7.59
CA GLY A 62 -1.40 -12.52 -7.06
C GLY A 62 -0.56 -12.53 -5.78
N ARG A 63 0.42 -11.62 -5.69
CA ARG A 63 1.41 -11.55 -4.60
C ARG A 63 0.80 -11.46 -3.20
N GLY A 64 -0.33 -10.79 -3.05
CA GLY A 64 -1.01 -10.70 -1.77
C GLY A 64 -1.54 -12.02 -1.21
N ARG A 65 -1.50 -13.13 -2.00
CA ARG A 65 -1.85 -14.47 -1.54
C ARG A 65 -0.67 -15.24 -0.96
N THR A 66 0.55 -14.74 -1.14
CA THR A 66 1.76 -15.41 -0.63
C THR A 66 1.97 -15.08 0.84
N ALA A 67 2.31 -16.07 1.64
CA ALA A 67 2.45 -15.91 3.09
C ALA A 67 3.60 -14.96 3.47
N ASP A 68 4.64 -14.87 2.65
CA ASP A 68 5.82 -14.06 2.88
C ASP A 68 5.61 -12.56 2.58
N PHE A 69 4.60 -12.22 1.77
CA PHE A 69 4.42 -10.85 1.28
C PHE A 69 4.18 -9.80 2.37
N LEU A 70 3.46 -10.17 3.43
CA LEU A 70 3.21 -9.32 4.60
C LEU A 70 3.91 -9.80 5.88
N ASN A 71 4.69 -10.88 5.80
CA ASN A 71 5.29 -11.51 6.97
C ASN A 71 6.18 -10.56 7.78
N TYR A 72 6.89 -9.65 7.09
CA TYR A 72 7.73 -8.65 7.78
C TYR A 72 6.92 -7.79 8.77
N TYR A 73 5.72 -7.36 8.38
CA TYR A 73 4.85 -6.59 9.28
C TYR A 73 4.36 -7.42 10.46
N GLY A 74 4.02 -8.69 10.22
CA GLY A 74 3.64 -9.61 11.29
C GLY A 74 4.73 -9.74 12.35
N VAL A 75 5.97 -9.98 11.90
CA VAL A 75 7.15 -10.07 12.79
C VAL A 75 7.43 -8.72 13.50
N ALA A 76 7.33 -7.61 12.79
CA ALA A 76 7.54 -6.28 13.37
C ALA A 76 6.49 -6.01 14.48
N PHE A 77 5.23 -6.29 14.21
CA PHE A 77 4.14 -6.08 15.17
C PHE A 77 4.24 -7.02 16.38
N ASP A 78 4.67 -8.28 16.20
CA ASP A 78 4.96 -9.20 17.30
C ASP A 78 6.06 -8.66 18.24
N ASN A 79 6.99 -7.89 17.71
CA ASN A 79 8.03 -7.20 18.48
C ASN A 79 7.62 -5.80 18.99
N GLY A 80 6.35 -5.42 18.84
CA GLY A 80 5.84 -4.11 19.25
C GLY A 80 6.29 -2.95 18.35
N ASP A 81 6.85 -3.24 17.18
CA ASP A 81 7.34 -2.21 16.24
C ASP A 81 6.20 -1.70 15.35
N PHE A 82 5.39 -0.83 15.91
CA PHE A 82 4.32 -0.11 15.20
C PHE A 82 4.80 1.28 14.83
N ARG A 83 5.08 1.50 13.55
CA ARG A 83 5.57 2.78 13.04
C ARG A 83 4.48 3.54 12.29
N SER A 84 4.60 4.87 12.27
CA SER A 84 3.77 5.70 11.39
C SER A 84 4.03 5.38 9.91
N TRP A 85 3.07 5.70 9.05
CA TRP A 85 3.20 5.56 7.60
C TRP A 85 4.50 6.12 7.05
N ASP A 86 4.87 7.34 7.46
CA ASP A 86 6.07 7.99 6.95
C ASP A 86 7.34 7.25 7.37
N LYS A 87 7.37 6.68 8.58
CA LYS A 87 8.50 5.87 9.04
C LYS A 87 8.64 4.54 8.30
N TRP A 88 7.55 3.95 7.85
CA TRP A 88 7.58 2.76 6.99
C TRP A 88 7.95 3.11 5.55
N ARG A 89 7.45 4.25 5.05
CA ARG A 89 7.68 4.69 3.67
C ARG A 89 9.12 5.10 3.38
N PHE A 90 9.75 5.77 4.33
CA PHE A 90 11.12 6.27 4.17
C PHE A 90 12.09 5.33 4.83
N VAL A 91 12.70 4.45 4.01
CA VAL A 91 13.72 3.50 4.44
C VAL A 91 14.90 4.23 5.07
N SER A 92 15.39 3.75 6.20
CA SER A 92 16.61 4.23 6.82
C SER A 92 17.65 3.11 6.92
N GLN A 93 18.93 3.47 6.96
CA GLN A 93 20.01 2.49 7.15
C GLN A 93 19.95 1.79 8.53
N VAL A 94 19.31 2.42 9.50
CA VAL A 94 19.19 1.91 10.88
C VAL A 94 17.93 1.07 11.06
N ASN A 95 16.83 1.48 10.43
CA ASN A 95 15.53 0.81 10.55
C ASN A 95 15.15 0.24 9.20
N ASN A 96 15.30 -1.06 9.04
CA ASN A 96 14.83 -1.72 7.84
C ASN A 96 13.31 -1.54 7.71
N ALA A 97 12.85 -1.44 6.48
CA ALA A 97 11.44 -1.42 6.13
C ALA A 97 11.24 -2.32 4.91
N PRO A 98 10.10 -3.00 4.80
CA PRO A 98 9.77 -3.75 3.60
C PRO A 98 9.61 -2.80 2.41
N ASP A 99 9.50 -3.39 1.22
CA ASP A 99 9.33 -2.62 0.00
C ASP A 99 8.01 -1.82 -0.03
N TYR A 100 7.92 -0.91 -0.98
CA TYR A 100 6.74 -0.06 -1.15
C TYR A 100 5.51 -0.83 -1.68
N TYR A 101 5.68 -2.02 -2.26
CA TYR A 101 4.57 -2.89 -2.71
C TYR A 101 3.78 -3.41 -1.51
N SER A 102 4.46 -4.03 -0.56
CA SER A 102 3.84 -4.61 0.62
C SER A 102 3.25 -3.53 1.55
N LEU A 103 3.94 -2.38 1.70
CA LEU A 103 3.40 -1.24 2.44
C LEU A 103 2.11 -0.70 1.80
N GLY A 104 2.12 -0.53 0.50
CA GLY A 104 0.97 -0.06 -0.25
C GLY A 104 -0.20 -1.04 -0.19
N TYR A 105 0.07 -2.33 -0.38
CA TYR A 105 -0.94 -3.38 -0.28
C TYR A 105 -1.60 -3.43 1.10
N LEU A 106 -0.79 -3.42 2.18
CA LEU A 106 -1.29 -3.35 3.55
C LEU A 106 -2.19 -2.13 3.77
N THR A 107 -1.76 -0.96 3.30
CA THR A 107 -2.48 0.30 3.52
C THR A 107 -3.75 0.39 2.69
N MET A 108 -3.64 0.20 1.37
CA MET A 108 -4.77 0.36 0.45
C MET A 108 -5.79 -0.78 0.61
N GLY A 109 -5.31 -2.00 0.83
CA GLY A 109 -6.16 -3.14 1.15
C GLY A 109 -6.85 -2.99 2.51
N GLY A 110 -6.10 -2.54 3.49
CA GLY A 110 -6.61 -2.27 4.84
C GLY A 110 -7.67 -1.17 4.87
N PHE A 111 -7.50 -0.09 4.08
CA PHE A 111 -8.53 0.95 3.96
C PHE A 111 -9.82 0.40 3.35
N ARG A 112 -9.72 -0.41 2.30
CA ARG A 112 -10.89 -1.07 1.70
C ARG A 112 -11.59 -1.99 2.67
N TYR A 113 -10.82 -2.77 3.42
CA TYR A 113 -11.36 -3.72 4.38
C TYR A 113 -11.99 -3.05 5.61
N LEU A 114 -11.26 -2.12 6.24
CA LEU A 114 -11.66 -1.55 7.53
C LEU A 114 -12.71 -0.44 7.40
N TYR A 115 -12.65 0.33 6.32
CA TYR A 115 -13.51 1.52 6.13
C TYR A 115 -14.51 1.36 4.97
N ASP A 116 -14.53 0.18 4.33
CA ASP A 116 -15.41 -0.10 3.18
C ASP A 116 -15.38 1.02 2.12
N CYS A 117 -14.17 1.42 1.74
CA CYS A 117 -13.96 2.51 0.78
C CYS A 117 -13.19 2.03 -0.48
N PRO A 118 -13.82 1.22 -1.34
CA PRO A 118 -13.20 0.72 -2.57
C PRO A 118 -12.83 1.84 -3.54
N GLU A 119 -13.53 2.97 -3.46
CA GLU A 119 -13.32 4.16 -4.31
C GLU A 119 -12.15 5.06 -3.87
N PHE A 120 -11.41 4.69 -2.81
CA PHE A 120 -10.35 5.53 -2.23
C PHE A 120 -9.36 6.06 -3.28
N MET A 121 -8.86 5.19 -4.16
CA MET A 121 -7.91 5.59 -5.19
C MET A 121 -8.54 6.53 -6.23
N SER A 122 -9.73 6.21 -6.73
CA SER A 122 -10.42 7.05 -7.71
C SER A 122 -10.79 8.43 -7.15
N GLU A 123 -11.29 8.51 -5.94
CA GLU A 123 -11.59 9.77 -5.26
C GLU A 123 -10.34 10.63 -5.06
N GLY A 124 -9.21 10.00 -4.69
CA GLY A 124 -7.92 10.67 -4.57
C GLY A 124 -7.43 11.25 -5.90
N TYR A 125 -7.51 10.47 -6.97
CA TYR A 125 -7.16 10.92 -8.31
C TYR A 125 -8.07 12.03 -8.82
N HIS A 126 -9.39 11.93 -8.61
CA HIS A 126 -10.33 12.98 -8.97
C HIS A 126 -10.05 14.28 -8.22
N LEU A 127 -9.71 14.19 -6.94
CA LEU A 127 -9.35 15.37 -6.16
C LEU A 127 -8.04 16.00 -6.67
N ALA A 128 -7.03 15.20 -6.97
CA ALA A 128 -5.76 15.67 -7.54
C ALA A 128 -5.96 16.35 -8.89
N ALA A 129 -6.77 15.76 -9.78
CA ALA A 129 -7.08 16.34 -11.09
C ALA A 129 -7.88 17.65 -10.99
N ARG A 130 -8.73 17.80 -9.99
CA ARG A 130 -9.49 19.02 -9.73
C ARG A 130 -8.68 20.13 -9.05
N ARG A 131 -7.74 19.73 -8.18
CA ARG A 131 -6.99 20.66 -7.32
C ARG A 131 -5.51 20.25 -7.28
N PRO A 132 -4.76 20.42 -8.38
CA PRO A 132 -3.37 19.95 -8.47
C PRO A 132 -2.42 20.68 -7.51
N TYR A 133 -2.81 21.80 -6.96
CA TYR A 133 -2.07 22.47 -5.88
C TYR A 133 -2.18 21.75 -4.52
N ASN A 134 -3.15 20.85 -4.36
CA ASN A 134 -3.28 20.02 -3.17
C ASN A 134 -2.41 18.76 -3.29
N LEU A 135 -1.12 18.89 -2.99
CA LEU A 135 -0.19 17.76 -2.99
C LEU A 135 -0.58 16.67 -1.99
N GLY A 136 -1.40 17.00 -1.02
CA GLY A 136 -1.98 16.06 -0.05
C GLY A 136 -3.36 15.53 -0.43
N ALA A 137 -3.69 15.41 -1.72
CA ALA A 137 -5.02 14.97 -2.18
C ALA A 137 -5.46 13.65 -1.51
N PHE A 138 -4.57 12.66 -1.42
CA PHE A 138 -4.85 11.37 -0.79
C PHE A 138 -5.02 11.44 0.73
N TYR A 139 -4.31 12.31 1.41
CA TYR A 139 -4.54 12.60 2.84
C TYR A 139 -5.90 13.27 3.06
N THR A 140 -6.28 14.18 2.17
CA THR A 140 -7.60 14.83 2.20
C THR A 140 -8.71 13.81 1.92
N THR A 141 -8.52 12.94 0.94
CA THR A 141 -9.44 11.85 0.60
C THR A 141 -9.62 10.89 1.78
N THR A 142 -8.52 10.49 2.43
CA THR A 142 -8.62 9.65 3.65
C THR A 142 -9.50 10.31 4.69
N ARG A 143 -9.30 11.59 4.97
CA ARG A 143 -10.12 12.30 5.95
C ARG A 143 -11.59 12.37 5.55
N LYS A 144 -11.87 12.55 4.26
CA LYS A 144 -13.24 12.57 3.72
C LYS A 144 -13.95 11.23 3.90
N LEU A 145 -13.26 10.12 3.55
CA LEU A 145 -13.87 8.79 3.53
C LEU A 145 -13.88 8.10 4.89
N THR A 146 -12.87 8.33 5.72
CA THR A 146 -12.71 7.64 7.01
C THR A 146 -13.04 8.50 8.22
N GLY A 147 -13.19 9.80 8.06
CA GLY A 147 -13.31 10.79 9.15
C GLY A 147 -12.00 11.03 9.92
N LYS A 148 -10.88 10.39 9.52
CA LYS A 148 -9.62 10.37 10.28
C LYS A 148 -8.45 10.93 9.48
N LYS A 149 -7.41 11.39 10.18
CA LYS A 149 -6.14 11.71 9.55
C LYS A 149 -5.49 10.42 9.04
N PHE A 150 -4.78 10.50 7.93
CA PHE A 150 -4.17 9.36 7.24
C PHE A 150 -3.40 8.44 8.19
N ASN A 151 -2.44 8.99 8.94
CA ASN A 151 -1.64 8.18 9.85
C ASN A 151 -2.46 7.49 10.95
N LYS A 152 -3.54 8.14 11.44
CA LYS A 152 -4.44 7.50 12.40
C LYS A 152 -5.20 6.33 11.77
N ALA A 153 -5.71 6.52 10.56
CA ALA A 153 -6.38 5.47 9.81
C ALA A 153 -5.42 4.30 9.50
N PHE A 154 -4.19 4.62 9.10
CA PHE A 154 -3.15 3.62 8.87
C PHE A 154 -2.80 2.80 10.13
N MET A 155 -2.63 3.45 11.27
CA MET A 155 -2.36 2.74 12.54
C MET A 155 -3.51 1.82 12.94
N GLU A 156 -4.77 2.22 12.73
CA GLU A 156 -5.93 1.36 12.97
C GLU A 156 -5.97 0.16 12.01
N VAL A 157 -5.52 0.33 10.76
CA VAL A 157 -5.32 -0.80 9.84
C VAL A 157 -4.28 -1.77 10.40
N CYS A 158 -3.12 -1.27 10.85
CA CYS A 158 -2.07 -2.11 11.42
C CYS A 158 -2.58 -2.91 12.64
N ASP A 159 -3.26 -2.25 13.56
CA ASP A 159 -3.82 -2.90 14.76
C ASP A 159 -4.87 -3.97 14.40
N THR A 160 -5.75 -3.65 13.44
CA THR A 160 -6.77 -4.58 12.97
C THR A 160 -6.15 -5.80 12.29
N MET A 161 -5.23 -5.56 11.36
CA MET A 161 -4.57 -6.67 10.64
C MET A 161 -3.76 -7.54 11.59
N TYR A 162 -3.03 -6.95 12.54
CA TYR A 162 -2.31 -7.71 13.55
C TYR A 162 -3.24 -8.60 14.38
N THR A 163 -4.38 -8.07 14.83
CA THR A 163 -5.39 -8.83 15.56
C THR A 163 -5.91 -10.02 14.75
N LEU A 164 -6.22 -9.80 13.46
CA LEU A 164 -6.68 -10.85 12.56
C LEU A 164 -5.61 -11.92 12.33
N TRP A 165 -4.36 -11.52 12.11
CA TRP A 165 -3.24 -12.46 11.94
C TRP A 165 -2.96 -13.28 13.17
N LYS A 166 -3.07 -12.69 14.37
CA LYS A 166 -2.95 -13.45 15.63
C LYS A 166 -4.07 -14.47 15.78
N ALA A 167 -5.31 -14.10 15.49
CA ALA A 167 -6.44 -15.00 15.53
C ALA A 167 -6.29 -16.17 14.55
N ASP A 168 -5.85 -15.88 13.30
CA ASP A 168 -5.58 -16.91 12.29
C ASP A 168 -4.42 -17.83 12.71
N ALA A 169 -3.36 -17.26 13.28
CA ALA A 169 -2.25 -18.04 13.81
C ALA A 169 -2.70 -18.99 14.94
N GLU A 170 -3.50 -18.50 15.88
CA GLU A 170 -4.03 -19.36 16.94
C GLU A 170 -4.92 -20.50 16.39
N ALA A 171 -5.77 -20.20 15.41
CA ALA A 171 -6.64 -21.19 14.78
C ALA A 171 -5.89 -22.31 14.02
N ARG A 172 -4.63 -22.05 13.63
CA ARG A 172 -3.79 -23.03 12.91
C ARG A 172 -2.94 -23.93 13.83
N LYS A 173 -3.04 -23.78 15.13
CA LYS A 173 -2.30 -24.65 16.07
C LYS A 173 -2.86 -26.08 16.07
N PRO A 174 -2.02 -27.12 16.35
CA PRO A 174 -0.60 -27.03 16.73
C PRO A 174 0.32 -26.84 15.52
N TYR A 175 1.39 -26.05 15.70
CA TYR A 175 2.43 -25.89 14.68
C TYR A 175 3.35 -27.11 14.67
N ILE A 176 3.93 -27.39 13.50
CA ILE A 176 5.00 -28.37 13.37
C ILE A 176 6.21 -27.85 14.18
N PRO A 177 6.74 -28.61 15.13
CA PRO A 177 7.91 -28.20 15.90
C PRO A 177 9.10 -27.96 14.96
N SER A 178 9.81 -26.88 15.14
CA SER A 178 11.03 -26.59 14.41
C SER A 178 12.20 -26.41 15.37
N GLU A 179 13.34 -26.97 15.03
CA GLU A 179 14.58 -26.73 15.76
C GLU A 179 15.47 -25.77 15.00
N PRO A 180 16.06 -24.76 15.65
CA PRO A 180 16.96 -23.83 14.98
C PRO A 180 18.24 -24.57 14.56
N VAL A 181 18.52 -24.53 13.27
CA VAL A 181 19.73 -25.14 12.68
C VAL A 181 20.99 -24.33 13.01
N THR A 182 20.81 -23.04 13.33
CA THR A 182 21.92 -22.14 13.67
C THR A 182 21.69 -21.52 15.06
N SER A 183 22.75 -21.49 15.87
CA SER A 183 22.72 -20.89 17.20
C SER A 183 22.76 -19.35 17.20
N LYS A 184 23.07 -18.73 16.05
CA LYS A 184 23.13 -17.27 15.88
C LYS A 184 22.55 -16.89 14.53
N SER A 185 21.51 -16.05 14.55
CA SER A 185 21.09 -15.33 13.34
C SER A 185 21.91 -14.04 13.23
N ARG A 186 22.61 -13.86 12.13
CA ARG A 186 23.22 -12.58 11.77
C ARG A 186 22.45 -12.04 10.58
N PHE A 187 21.83 -10.90 10.76
CA PHE A 187 21.39 -10.13 9.63
C PHE A 187 22.62 -9.47 9.01
N TYR A 188 22.94 -9.86 7.79
CA TYR A 188 23.91 -9.11 7.01
C TYR A 188 23.18 -7.86 6.51
N THR A 189 23.60 -6.72 6.99
CA THR A 189 23.28 -5.42 6.42
C THR A 189 24.14 -5.17 5.20
#